data_333e51e9b32a522027f6af3e1ab0a489
#
_entry.id   333e51e9b32a522027f6af3e1ab0a489
#
_cell.length_a   1.000
_cell.length_b   1.000
_cell.length_c   1.000
_cell.angle_alpha   90.00
_cell.angle_beta   90.00
_cell.angle_gamma   90.00
#
_symmetry.space_group_name_H-M   'P 1'
#
loop_
_entity.id
_entity.type
_entity.pdbx_description
1 polymer ?
#
loop_
_entity_poly.entity_id
_entity_poly.type
_entity_poly.pdbx_seq_one_letter_code
_entity_poly.pdbx_strand_id
1 'polypeptide(L)'
;MVADLGCSTCSLLHTLRFWDCIKVLVGLDIDEDVLSRKKFTLTPLPAHYLEPRNTSLTINLYQGSVTQKDPALLGFDLITCIELIEHLEAEELENFREVLFGFMAPITVIISTPNAEFNILFPKCTGFRHPDHKFEWNRREFQSWATEVAKCFNYTVEITGVGEPPRDSKNVGFCSQIAVFTRNYTESEESLQRKMECKSVYKTVLHIVYPSLQEEKYLRRAVQKVALFHAYQIKANFLQQFIHREEEEEPHNTDTEHRPCMDLKLTSRWPTLPQTEQDESMEPFLQEDTLYVPLKKIFSVPKVKELCGNMDNLRTMITGEATLSNDGNAILYHIDLENSC
;
A
#
# COMPACT_ATOMS: atom_id res chain seq x y z
N MET A 1 -0.48 -13.37 -2.78
CA MET A 1 0.89 -13.25 -3.35
C MET A 1 0.77 -13.13 -4.87
N VAL A 2 1.54 -12.23 -5.48
CA VAL A 2 1.51 -11.97 -6.94
C VAL A 2 2.92 -12.02 -7.49
N ALA A 3 3.10 -12.68 -8.63
CA ALA A 3 4.37 -12.68 -9.36
C ALA A 3 4.17 -12.24 -10.82
N ASP A 4 5.18 -11.59 -11.40
CA ASP A 4 5.26 -11.17 -12.79
C ASP A 4 6.49 -11.79 -13.43
N LEU A 5 6.27 -12.71 -14.37
CA LEU A 5 7.33 -13.42 -15.10
C LEU A 5 7.62 -12.67 -16.40
N GLY A 6 8.91 -12.39 -16.66
CA GLY A 6 9.32 -11.48 -17.72
C GLY A 6 9.03 -10.03 -17.35
N CYS A 7 9.28 -9.65 -16.08
CA CYS A 7 8.88 -8.35 -15.56
C CYS A 7 9.64 -7.15 -16.15
N SER A 8 10.71 -7.39 -16.91
CA SER A 8 11.50 -6.39 -17.64
C SER A 8 11.74 -5.11 -16.82
N THR A 9 11.15 -3.98 -17.22
CA THR A 9 11.28 -2.68 -16.55
C THR A 9 10.53 -2.56 -15.22
N CYS A 10 9.91 -3.63 -14.72
CA CYS A 10 9.13 -3.69 -13.48
C CYS A 10 7.91 -2.75 -13.45
N SER A 11 7.37 -2.35 -14.61
CA SER A 11 6.28 -1.38 -14.69
C SER A 11 4.98 -1.89 -14.04
N LEU A 12 4.66 -3.17 -14.23
CA LEU A 12 3.50 -3.79 -13.60
C LEU A 12 3.69 -3.86 -12.08
N LEU A 13 4.86 -4.31 -11.62
CA LEU A 13 5.19 -4.36 -10.20
C LEU A 13 5.11 -2.97 -9.54
N HIS A 14 5.60 -1.94 -10.24
CA HIS A 14 5.51 -0.56 -9.76
C HIS A 14 4.06 -0.10 -9.55
N THR A 15 3.13 -0.54 -10.38
CA THR A 15 1.70 -0.24 -10.24
C THR A 15 1.07 -1.09 -9.13
N LEU A 16 1.35 -2.39 -9.10
CA LEU A 16 0.75 -3.33 -8.15
C LEU A 16 1.15 -3.08 -6.70
N ARG A 17 2.31 -2.48 -6.44
CA ARG A 17 2.79 -2.18 -5.06
C ARG A 17 1.86 -1.26 -4.25
N PHE A 18 0.96 -0.52 -4.89
CA PHE A 18 0.01 0.36 -4.22
C PHE A 18 -1.27 -0.35 -3.73
N TRP A 19 -1.47 -1.61 -4.10
CA TRP A 19 -2.65 -2.38 -3.68
C TRP A 19 -2.43 -3.03 -2.32
N ASP A 20 -3.21 -2.64 -1.32
CA ASP A 20 -3.04 -3.08 0.07
C ASP A 20 -3.31 -4.58 0.28
N CYS A 21 -4.10 -5.21 -0.59
CA CYS A 21 -4.34 -6.65 -0.53
C CYS A 21 -3.11 -7.50 -0.89
N ILE A 22 -2.11 -6.92 -1.59
CA ILE A 22 -0.89 -7.62 -1.97
C ILE A 22 0.12 -7.56 -0.81
N LYS A 23 0.54 -8.75 -0.33
CA LYS A 23 1.52 -8.91 0.76
C LYS A 23 2.90 -9.32 0.26
N VAL A 24 2.95 -10.06 -0.84
CA VAL A 24 4.19 -10.47 -1.51
C VAL A 24 4.06 -10.19 -2.98
N LEU A 25 5.05 -9.50 -3.53
CA LEU A 25 5.14 -9.14 -4.93
C LEU A 25 6.51 -9.59 -5.46
N VAL A 26 6.52 -10.38 -6.52
CA VAL A 26 7.76 -10.92 -7.09
C VAL A 26 7.85 -10.57 -8.56
N GLY A 27 9.04 -10.15 -9.00
CA GLY A 27 9.41 -10.07 -10.40
C GLY A 27 10.51 -11.07 -10.74
N LEU A 28 10.36 -11.75 -11.86
CA LEU A 28 11.38 -12.62 -12.44
C LEU A 28 11.70 -12.16 -13.85
N ASP A 29 12.98 -12.00 -14.15
CA ASP A 29 13.45 -11.72 -15.51
C ASP A 29 14.82 -12.35 -15.73
N ILE A 30 15.13 -12.66 -16.99
CA ILE A 30 16.43 -13.21 -17.37
C ILE A 30 17.51 -12.11 -17.44
N ASP A 31 17.12 -10.85 -17.71
CA ASP A 31 18.02 -9.72 -17.88
C ASP A 31 18.35 -9.04 -16.55
N GLU A 32 19.48 -9.44 -15.93
CA GLU A 32 19.98 -8.86 -14.69
C GLU A 32 20.26 -7.35 -14.81
N ASP A 33 20.71 -6.88 -15.96
CA ASP A 33 21.07 -5.47 -16.16
C ASP A 33 19.83 -4.58 -16.12
N VAL A 34 18.74 -5.01 -16.75
CA VAL A 34 17.45 -4.32 -16.68
C VAL A 34 16.95 -4.28 -15.25
N LEU A 35 16.93 -5.41 -14.54
CA LEU A 35 16.51 -5.49 -13.14
C LEU A 35 17.36 -4.58 -12.24
N SER A 36 18.67 -4.62 -12.39
CA SER A 36 19.61 -3.81 -11.59
C SER A 36 19.42 -2.32 -11.79
N ARG A 37 19.09 -1.87 -13.00
CA ARG A 37 18.78 -0.47 -13.30
C ARG A 37 17.41 -0.04 -12.75
N LYS A 38 16.43 -0.96 -12.70
CA LYS A 38 15.04 -0.64 -12.37
C LYS A 38 14.66 -0.90 -10.91
N LYS A 39 15.43 -1.71 -10.16
CA LYS A 39 15.12 -2.05 -8.76
C LYS A 39 14.84 -0.84 -7.86
N PHE A 40 15.47 0.31 -8.11
CA PHE A 40 15.28 1.52 -7.31
C PHE A 40 13.86 2.10 -7.43
N THR A 41 13.15 1.82 -8.54
CA THR A 41 11.76 2.27 -8.72
C THR A 41 10.79 1.56 -7.77
N LEU A 42 11.21 0.42 -7.20
CA LEU A 42 10.43 -0.38 -6.27
C LEU A 42 10.81 -0.14 -4.81
N THR A 43 11.74 0.77 -4.52
CA THR A 43 12.09 1.09 -3.12
C THR A 43 11.03 1.98 -2.47
N PRO A 44 10.83 1.87 -1.13
CA PRO A 44 9.92 2.76 -0.42
C PRO A 44 10.36 4.21 -0.53
N LEU A 45 9.42 5.09 -0.85
CA LEU A 45 9.60 6.54 -0.82
C LEU A 45 9.43 7.08 0.61
N PRO A 46 9.92 8.29 0.94
CA PRO A 46 9.69 8.91 2.24
C PRO A 46 8.22 8.93 2.67
N ALA A 47 7.28 9.11 1.73
CA ALA A 47 5.85 9.07 2.01
C ALA A 47 5.39 7.73 2.61
N HIS A 48 5.96 6.60 2.19
CA HIS A 48 5.61 5.28 2.76
C HIS A 48 6.02 5.13 4.23
N TYR A 49 7.02 5.90 4.70
CA TYR A 49 7.44 5.93 6.11
C TYR A 49 6.59 6.89 6.95
N LEU A 50 6.01 7.92 6.32
CA LEU A 50 5.11 8.87 6.97
C LEU A 50 3.68 8.35 7.05
N GLU A 51 3.28 7.54 6.06
CA GLU A 51 1.98 6.90 5.94
C GLU A 51 2.20 5.40 5.64
N PRO A 52 2.57 4.62 6.67
CA PRO A 52 2.83 3.19 6.51
C PRO A 52 1.57 2.42 6.11
N ARG A 53 1.76 1.34 5.36
CA ARG A 53 0.68 0.41 5.01
C ARG A 53 0.09 -0.26 6.24
N ASN A 54 -1.17 -0.67 6.19
CA ASN A 54 -1.79 -1.46 7.25
C ASN A 54 -1.13 -2.85 7.37
N THR A 55 -0.77 -3.47 6.24
CA THR A 55 -0.11 -4.77 6.18
C THR A 55 1.24 -4.66 5.47
N SER A 56 2.20 -5.48 5.89
CA SER A 56 3.51 -5.55 5.27
C SER A 56 3.42 -5.96 3.79
N LEU A 57 4.26 -5.36 2.96
CA LEU A 57 4.51 -5.76 1.57
C LEU A 57 5.99 -6.12 1.42
N THR A 58 6.26 -7.36 1.01
CA THR A 58 7.60 -7.78 0.61
C THR A 58 7.69 -7.78 -0.91
N ILE A 59 8.72 -7.14 -1.47
CA ILE A 59 9.02 -7.17 -2.90
C ILE A 59 10.36 -7.88 -3.11
N ASN A 60 10.35 -8.88 -3.99
CA ASN A 60 11.55 -9.57 -4.44
C ASN A 60 11.72 -9.43 -5.95
N LEU A 61 12.94 -9.19 -6.39
CA LEU A 61 13.31 -9.35 -7.79
C LEU A 61 14.33 -10.49 -7.91
N TYR A 62 14.06 -11.39 -8.82
CA TYR A 62 14.94 -12.51 -9.13
C TYR A 62 15.41 -12.45 -10.57
N GLN A 63 16.69 -12.70 -10.78
CA GLN A 63 17.24 -13.02 -12.08
C GLN A 63 17.20 -14.54 -12.27
N GLY A 64 16.61 -14.98 -13.39
CA GLY A 64 16.47 -16.39 -13.72
C GLY A 64 15.58 -16.62 -14.93
N SER A 65 15.55 -17.86 -15.41
CA SER A 65 14.73 -18.26 -16.55
C SER A 65 13.35 -18.76 -16.09
N VAL A 66 12.30 -18.37 -16.80
CA VAL A 66 10.92 -18.84 -16.59
C VAL A 66 10.75 -20.34 -16.91
N THR A 67 11.75 -20.97 -17.50
CA THR A 67 11.79 -22.42 -17.81
C THR A 67 12.44 -23.25 -16.70
N GLN A 68 12.92 -22.62 -15.62
CA GLN A 68 13.57 -23.28 -14.50
C GLN A 68 12.65 -23.38 -13.28
N LYS A 69 12.68 -24.53 -12.62
CA LYS A 69 11.93 -24.78 -11.38
C LYS A 69 12.68 -24.15 -10.21
N ASP A 70 12.01 -23.28 -9.47
CA ASP A 70 12.54 -22.67 -8.23
C ASP A 70 11.43 -22.54 -7.19
N PRO A 71 11.68 -22.96 -5.93
CA PRO A 71 10.66 -22.90 -4.87
C PRO A 71 10.23 -21.49 -4.49
N ALA A 72 11.00 -20.45 -4.86
CA ALA A 72 10.66 -19.05 -4.61
C ALA A 72 9.33 -18.58 -5.24
N LEU A 73 8.82 -19.33 -6.23
CA LEU A 73 7.55 -19.02 -6.94
C LEU A 73 6.42 -20.00 -6.63
N LEU A 74 6.52 -20.78 -5.56
CA LEU A 74 5.45 -21.69 -5.11
C LEU A 74 4.41 -20.97 -4.24
N GLY A 75 3.16 -21.43 -4.33
CA GLY A 75 2.06 -20.95 -3.48
C GLY A 75 1.52 -19.57 -3.83
N PHE A 76 1.73 -19.08 -5.06
CA PHE A 76 1.22 -17.78 -5.52
C PHE A 76 -0.27 -17.87 -5.89
N ASP A 77 -1.01 -16.80 -5.55
CA ASP A 77 -2.42 -16.66 -5.92
C ASP A 77 -2.55 -16.28 -7.40
N LEU A 78 -1.69 -15.37 -7.86
CA LEU A 78 -1.67 -14.84 -9.22
C LEU A 78 -0.25 -14.80 -9.78
N ILE A 79 -0.09 -15.33 -11.00
CA ILE A 79 1.13 -15.13 -11.80
C ILE A 79 0.73 -14.47 -13.12
N THR A 80 1.44 -13.41 -13.50
CA THR A 80 1.28 -12.71 -14.78
C THR A 80 2.48 -12.99 -15.68
N CYS A 81 2.21 -13.12 -16.99
CA CYS A 81 3.19 -13.28 -18.05
C CYS A 81 2.77 -12.39 -19.22
N ILE A 82 3.18 -11.12 -19.17
CA ILE A 82 2.69 -10.10 -20.08
C ILE A 82 3.67 -9.88 -21.22
N GLU A 83 3.23 -10.17 -22.45
CA GLU A 83 4.07 -10.07 -23.67
C GLU A 83 5.41 -10.80 -23.46
N LEU A 84 5.33 -12.08 -23.07
CA LEU A 84 6.48 -12.91 -22.74
C LEU A 84 6.63 -14.12 -23.67
N ILE A 85 5.54 -14.85 -23.92
CA ILE A 85 5.62 -16.18 -24.54
C ILE A 85 6.13 -16.12 -25.99
N GLU A 86 5.87 -15.03 -26.69
CA GLU A 86 6.34 -14.79 -28.06
C GLU A 86 7.87 -14.69 -28.18
N HIS A 87 8.57 -14.48 -27.08
CA HIS A 87 10.05 -14.45 -27.02
C HIS A 87 10.67 -15.82 -26.79
N LEU A 88 9.87 -16.85 -26.46
CA LEU A 88 10.35 -18.20 -26.19
C LEU A 88 10.45 -19.01 -27.44
N GLU A 89 11.54 -19.77 -27.61
CA GLU A 89 11.63 -20.82 -28.64
C GLU A 89 10.65 -21.96 -28.33
N ALA A 90 10.32 -22.78 -29.31
CA ALA A 90 9.30 -23.83 -29.16
C ALA A 90 9.59 -24.80 -27.99
N GLU A 91 10.84 -25.19 -27.79
CA GLU A 91 11.24 -26.06 -26.67
C GLU A 91 11.14 -25.33 -25.33
N GLU A 92 11.49 -24.04 -25.28
CA GLU A 92 11.37 -23.20 -24.09
C GLU A 92 9.91 -22.99 -23.72
N LEU A 93 9.02 -22.81 -24.69
CA LEU A 93 7.58 -22.67 -24.45
C LEU A 93 6.96 -23.94 -23.83
N GLU A 94 7.41 -25.14 -24.27
CA GLU A 94 7.00 -26.40 -23.64
C GLU A 94 7.49 -26.50 -22.20
N ASN A 95 8.76 -26.19 -21.94
CA ASN A 95 9.33 -26.18 -20.59
C ASN A 95 8.65 -25.15 -19.71
N PHE A 96 8.34 -23.96 -20.23
CA PHE A 96 7.64 -22.89 -19.53
C PHE A 96 6.26 -23.34 -19.05
N ARG A 97 5.46 -24.00 -19.90
CA ARG A 97 4.13 -24.46 -19.48
C ARG A 97 4.22 -25.54 -18.38
N GLU A 98 5.19 -26.44 -18.45
CA GLU A 98 5.44 -27.45 -17.40
C GLU A 98 5.88 -26.81 -16.08
N VAL A 99 6.70 -25.76 -16.14
CA VAL A 99 7.15 -25.04 -14.95
C VAL A 99 6.01 -24.20 -14.36
N LEU A 100 5.31 -23.41 -15.18
CA LEU A 100 4.27 -22.50 -14.72
C LEU A 100 3.04 -23.26 -14.20
N PHE A 101 2.46 -24.16 -15.01
CA PHE A 101 1.20 -24.84 -14.68
C PHE A 101 1.41 -26.15 -13.90
N GLY A 102 2.51 -26.86 -14.13
CA GLY A 102 2.79 -28.13 -13.45
C GLY A 102 3.56 -27.97 -12.13
N PHE A 103 4.61 -27.12 -12.10
CA PHE A 103 5.44 -26.95 -10.90
C PHE A 103 4.94 -25.78 -10.02
N MET A 104 4.86 -24.55 -10.52
CA MET A 104 4.39 -23.41 -9.73
C MET A 104 2.92 -23.52 -9.38
N ALA A 105 2.09 -23.93 -10.31
CA ALA A 105 0.68 -24.23 -10.19
C ALA A 105 -0.12 -23.16 -9.41
N PRO A 106 -0.06 -21.86 -9.79
CA PRO A 106 -0.77 -20.79 -9.09
C PRO A 106 -2.30 -20.95 -9.23
N ILE A 107 -3.05 -20.23 -8.38
CA ILE A 107 -4.53 -20.24 -8.46
C ILE A 107 -4.98 -19.62 -9.78
N THR A 108 -4.37 -18.50 -10.17
CA THR A 108 -4.71 -17.78 -11.41
C THR A 108 -3.44 -17.46 -12.20
N VAL A 109 -3.53 -17.60 -13.51
CA VAL A 109 -2.49 -17.18 -14.46
C VAL A 109 -3.10 -16.24 -15.49
N ILE A 110 -2.41 -15.12 -15.76
CA ILE A 110 -2.75 -14.21 -16.85
C ILE A 110 -1.59 -14.18 -17.84
N ILE A 111 -1.86 -14.57 -19.07
CA ILE A 111 -0.87 -14.54 -20.16
C ILE A 111 -1.38 -13.62 -21.26
N SER A 112 -0.55 -12.67 -21.68
CA SER A 112 -0.83 -11.90 -22.88
C SER A 112 0.25 -12.12 -23.94
N THR A 113 -0.14 -11.96 -25.20
CA THR A 113 0.74 -12.03 -26.38
C THR A 113 0.14 -11.19 -27.52
N PRO A 114 0.97 -10.66 -28.45
CA PRO A 114 0.49 -9.94 -29.61
C PRO A 114 -0.48 -10.77 -30.46
N ASN A 115 -1.48 -10.10 -31.01
CA ASN A 115 -2.35 -10.71 -32.00
C ASN A 115 -1.85 -10.37 -33.41
N ALA A 116 -1.36 -11.35 -34.13
CA ALA A 116 -0.85 -11.19 -35.49
C ALA A 116 -1.87 -10.61 -36.48
N GLU A 117 -3.16 -10.91 -36.31
CA GLU A 117 -4.22 -10.36 -37.17
C GLU A 117 -4.34 -8.84 -37.07
N PHE A 118 -3.96 -8.27 -35.93
CA PHE A 118 -3.99 -6.83 -35.72
C PHE A 118 -2.86 -6.07 -36.45
N ASN A 119 -1.76 -6.77 -36.85
CA ASN A 119 -0.57 -6.17 -37.44
C ASN A 119 -0.85 -5.41 -38.73
N ILE A 120 -1.91 -5.79 -39.47
CA ILE A 120 -2.33 -5.08 -40.68
C ILE A 120 -2.73 -3.62 -40.44
N LEU A 121 -3.03 -3.26 -39.18
CA LEU A 121 -3.37 -1.90 -38.79
C LEU A 121 -2.12 -1.03 -38.50
N PHE A 122 -0.94 -1.62 -38.41
CA PHE A 122 0.31 -0.89 -38.21
C PHE A 122 0.96 -0.55 -39.56
N PRO A 123 1.05 0.75 -39.96
CA PRO A 123 1.42 1.16 -41.31
C PRO A 123 2.80 0.73 -41.80
N LYS A 124 3.70 0.31 -40.90
CA LYS A 124 5.10 -0.06 -41.20
C LYS A 124 5.46 -1.47 -40.73
N CYS A 125 4.50 -2.25 -40.26
CA CYS A 125 4.77 -3.60 -39.79
C CYS A 125 4.89 -4.56 -40.97
N THR A 126 6.10 -5.03 -41.26
CA THR A 126 6.41 -6.03 -42.32
C THR A 126 6.95 -7.30 -41.67
N GLY A 127 6.11 -8.00 -40.92
CA GLY A 127 6.53 -9.17 -40.13
C GLY A 127 6.07 -9.07 -38.70
N PHE A 128 6.89 -9.52 -37.77
CA PHE A 128 6.60 -9.42 -36.34
C PHE A 128 6.75 -7.98 -35.83
N ARG A 129 6.05 -7.66 -34.74
CA ARG A 129 6.10 -6.32 -34.12
C ARG A 129 7.45 -5.99 -33.49
N HIS A 130 8.17 -7.02 -33.06
CA HIS A 130 9.47 -6.90 -32.41
C HIS A 130 10.46 -7.89 -33.02
N PRO A 131 11.75 -7.53 -33.21
CA PRO A 131 12.75 -8.41 -33.81
C PRO A 131 13.06 -9.67 -32.98
N ASP A 132 12.84 -9.62 -31.66
CA ASP A 132 13.09 -10.78 -30.78
C ASP A 132 11.92 -11.77 -30.70
N HIS A 133 10.77 -11.46 -31.33
CA HIS A 133 9.66 -12.41 -31.38
C HIS A 133 10.04 -13.64 -32.20
N LYS A 134 9.77 -14.81 -31.66
CA LYS A 134 9.95 -16.11 -32.32
C LYS A 134 8.70 -16.50 -33.08
N PHE A 135 7.55 -16.03 -32.62
CA PHE A 135 6.25 -16.18 -33.27
C PHE A 135 5.31 -15.03 -32.89
N GLU A 136 4.28 -14.84 -33.67
CA GLU A 136 3.09 -14.06 -33.29
C GLU A 136 1.89 -14.83 -33.76
N TRP A 137 1.04 -15.24 -32.83
CA TRP A 137 -0.14 -16.07 -33.13
C TRP A 137 -1.35 -15.24 -33.52
N ASN A 138 -2.15 -15.76 -34.47
CA ASN A 138 -3.52 -15.28 -34.65
C ASN A 138 -4.42 -15.77 -33.50
N ARG A 139 -5.66 -15.27 -33.46
CA ARG A 139 -6.62 -15.60 -32.38
C ARG A 139 -6.88 -17.12 -32.26
N ARG A 140 -6.97 -17.83 -33.39
CA ARG A 140 -7.25 -19.26 -33.40
C ARG A 140 -6.08 -20.08 -32.85
N GLU A 141 -4.87 -19.73 -33.21
CA GLU A 141 -3.64 -20.40 -32.73
C GLU A 141 -3.50 -20.20 -31.22
N PHE A 142 -3.61 -18.96 -30.73
CA PHE A 142 -3.53 -18.66 -29.31
C PHE A 142 -4.62 -19.38 -28.51
N GLN A 143 -5.88 -19.33 -28.96
CA GLN A 143 -6.99 -20.00 -28.29
C GLN A 143 -6.80 -21.52 -28.27
N SER A 144 -6.27 -22.12 -29.36
CA SER A 144 -6.00 -23.56 -29.42
C SER A 144 -4.94 -23.96 -28.40
N TRP A 145 -3.82 -23.23 -28.35
CA TRP A 145 -2.76 -23.44 -27.36
C TRP A 145 -3.26 -23.26 -25.92
N ALA A 146 -3.96 -22.20 -25.62
CA ALA A 146 -4.49 -21.93 -24.30
C ALA A 146 -5.47 -23.00 -23.82
N THR A 147 -6.35 -23.49 -24.74
CA THR A 147 -7.28 -24.56 -24.43
C THR A 147 -6.58 -25.88 -24.16
N GLU A 148 -5.53 -26.19 -24.92
CA GLU A 148 -4.71 -27.40 -24.71
C GLU A 148 -4.03 -27.35 -23.35
N VAL A 149 -3.36 -26.22 -23.01
CA VAL A 149 -2.72 -26.01 -21.70
C VAL A 149 -3.74 -26.19 -20.55
N ALA A 150 -4.89 -25.55 -20.66
CA ALA A 150 -5.93 -25.66 -19.65
C ALA A 150 -6.39 -27.11 -19.42
N LYS A 151 -6.53 -27.88 -20.52
CA LYS A 151 -6.89 -29.30 -20.46
C LYS A 151 -5.79 -30.15 -19.83
N CYS A 152 -4.51 -29.93 -20.22
CA CYS A 152 -3.38 -30.72 -19.73
C CYS A 152 -3.14 -30.55 -18.23
N PHE A 153 -3.31 -29.32 -17.70
CA PHE A 153 -2.98 -28.97 -16.31
C PHE A 153 -4.21 -28.78 -15.42
N ASN A 154 -5.41 -29.12 -15.89
CA ASN A 154 -6.67 -29.00 -15.13
C ASN A 154 -6.96 -27.57 -14.68
N TYR A 155 -6.93 -26.64 -15.66
CA TYR A 155 -7.37 -25.25 -15.50
C TYR A 155 -8.61 -25.01 -16.34
N THR A 156 -9.39 -23.98 -15.99
CA THR A 156 -10.36 -23.35 -16.88
C THR A 156 -9.68 -22.15 -17.52
N VAL A 157 -9.99 -21.83 -18.77
CA VAL A 157 -9.42 -20.68 -19.47
C VAL A 157 -10.50 -19.80 -20.08
N GLU A 158 -10.36 -18.49 -19.89
CA GLU A 158 -11.15 -17.46 -20.53
C GLU A 158 -10.26 -16.62 -21.45
N ILE A 159 -10.73 -16.35 -22.68
CA ILE A 159 -9.98 -15.57 -23.67
C ILE A 159 -10.61 -14.19 -23.80
N THR A 160 -9.77 -13.17 -23.68
CA THR A 160 -10.11 -11.76 -23.85
C THR A 160 -8.96 -11.02 -24.52
N GLY A 161 -8.89 -9.68 -24.40
CA GLY A 161 -7.78 -8.90 -24.93
C GLY A 161 -7.87 -7.43 -24.59
N VAL A 162 -6.86 -6.67 -25.02
CA VAL A 162 -6.77 -5.21 -24.85
C VAL A 162 -6.39 -4.54 -26.18
N GLY A 163 -6.71 -3.26 -26.30
CA GLY A 163 -6.44 -2.50 -27.52
C GLY A 163 -7.47 -2.81 -28.61
N GLU A 164 -8.66 -2.24 -28.48
CA GLU A 164 -9.70 -2.38 -29.49
C GLU A 164 -9.28 -1.76 -30.83
N PRO A 165 -9.64 -2.35 -31.98
CA PRO A 165 -9.35 -1.80 -33.28
C PRO A 165 -10.23 -0.53 -33.54
N PRO A 166 -9.78 0.39 -34.42
CA PRO A 166 -10.63 1.51 -34.86
C PRO A 166 -11.97 1.05 -35.42
N ARG A 167 -13.05 1.83 -35.23
CA ARG A 167 -14.44 1.45 -35.56
C ARG A 167 -14.63 0.98 -37.00
N ASP A 168 -13.90 1.55 -37.95
CA ASP A 168 -14.02 1.26 -39.38
C ASP A 168 -13.01 0.22 -39.87
N SER A 169 -12.30 -0.45 -38.96
CA SER A 169 -11.32 -1.45 -39.29
C SER A 169 -11.94 -2.84 -39.52
N LYS A 170 -11.21 -3.73 -40.20
CA LYS A 170 -11.60 -5.13 -40.33
C LYS A 170 -11.72 -5.78 -38.94
N ASN A 171 -12.53 -6.84 -38.83
CA ASN A 171 -12.66 -7.63 -37.60
C ASN A 171 -11.35 -8.41 -37.32
N VAL A 172 -10.35 -7.70 -36.79
CA VAL A 172 -9.04 -8.25 -36.46
C VAL A 172 -8.91 -8.63 -34.98
N GLY A 173 -9.91 -8.33 -34.16
CA GLY A 173 -9.88 -8.53 -32.72
C GLY A 173 -9.05 -7.49 -31.97
N PHE A 174 -8.66 -7.80 -30.75
CA PHE A 174 -7.82 -6.96 -29.90
C PHE A 174 -6.36 -6.89 -30.37
N CYS A 175 -5.68 -5.82 -30.02
CA CYS A 175 -4.25 -5.64 -30.31
C CYS A 175 -3.38 -6.71 -29.63
N SER A 176 -3.55 -6.90 -28.33
CA SER A 176 -2.99 -8.03 -27.57
C SER A 176 -4.11 -8.93 -27.08
N GLN A 177 -3.93 -10.22 -27.23
CA GLN A 177 -4.85 -11.24 -26.75
C GLN A 177 -4.42 -11.71 -25.36
N ILE A 178 -5.39 -12.03 -24.51
CA ILE A 178 -5.18 -12.37 -23.12
C ILE A 178 -5.91 -13.68 -22.82
N ALA A 179 -5.21 -14.61 -22.16
CA ALA A 179 -5.79 -15.81 -21.56
C ALA A 179 -5.71 -15.72 -20.05
N VAL A 180 -6.86 -15.89 -19.39
CA VAL A 180 -6.98 -15.97 -17.93
C VAL A 180 -7.28 -17.42 -17.56
N PHE A 181 -6.32 -18.06 -16.89
CA PHE A 181 -6.44 -19.44 -16.44
C PHE A 181 -6.79 -19.45 -14.95
N THR A 182 -7.75 -20.30 -14.57
CA THR A 182 -8.13 -20.53 -13.17
C THR A 182 -7.98 -22.01 -12.86
N ARG A 183 -7.23 -22.35 -11.80
CA ARG A 183 -6.96 -23.72 -11.39
C ARG A 183 -8.21 -24.39 -10.84
N ASN A 184 -8.52 -25.61 -11.30
CA ASN A 184 -9.74 -26.35 -10.92
C ASN A 184 -9.56 -27.32 -9.73
N TYR A 185 -8.39 -27.33 -9.10
CA TYR A 185 -8.08 -28.23 -7.98
C TYR A 185 -7.34 -27.51 -6.87
N THR A 186 -7.37 -28.07 -5.68
CA THR A 186 -6.52 -27.62 -4.55
C THR A 186 -5.26 -28.49 -4.51
N GLU A 187 -4.09 -27.86 -4.48
CA GLU A 187 -2.84 -28.58 -4.34
C GLU A 187 -2.71 -29.15 -2.91
N SER A 188 -2.25 -30.41 -2.78
CA SER A 188 -2.04 -31.01 -1.48
C SER A 188 -0.77 -30.46 -0.80
N GLU A 189 -0.79 -30.38 0.53
CA GLU A 189 0.39 -29.95 1.32
C GLU A 189 1.62 -30.82 1.03
N GLU A 190 1.41 -32.14 0.86
CA GLU A 190 2.50 -33.08 0.53
C GLU A 190 3.14 -32.81 -0.84
N SER A 191 2.32 -32.41 -1.83
CA SER A 191 2.83 -32.01 -3.15
C SER A 191 3.66 -30.74 -3.05
N LEU A 192 3.14 -29.74 -2.35
CA LEU A 192 3.83 -28.48 -2.12
C LEU A 192 5.15 -28.69 -1.36
N GLN A 193 5.13 -29.51 -0.29
CA GLN A 193 6.34 -29.82 0.47
C GLN A 193 7.43 -30.45 -0.40
N ARG A 194 7.09 -31.42 -1.25
CA ARG A 194 8.04 -32.03 -2.18
C ARG A 194 8.63 -31.05 -3.17
N LYS A 195 7.82 -30.08 -3.66
CA LYS A 195 8.30 -29.02 -4.54
C LYS A 195 9.23 -28.03 -3.83
N MET A 196 8.98 -27.75 -2.53
CA MET A 196 9.82 -26.89 -1.69
C MET A 196 11.24 -27.46 -1.47
N GLU A 197 11.43 -28.78 -1.59
CA GLU A 197 12.74 -29.43 -1.50
C GLU A 197 13.62 -29.21 -2.76
N CYS A 198 13.06 -28.64 -3.82
CA CYS A 198 13.81 -28.30 -5.02
C CYS A 198 14.88 -27.23 -4.71
N LYS A 199 16.06 -27.39 -5.31
CA LYS A 199 17.15 -26.42 -5.13
C LYS A 199 16.77 -25.10 -5.78
N SER A 200 16.93 -23.99 -5.03
CA SER A 200 16.80 -22.64 -5.58
C SER A 200 17.91 -22.36 -6.60
N VAL A 201 17.53 -21.84 -7.75
CA VAL A 201 18.42 -21.50 -8.87
C VAL A 201 18.37 -20.02 -9.24
N TYR A 202 17.37 -19.29 -8.74
CA TYR A 202 17.23 -17.86 -9.03
C TYR A 202 18.21 -17.04 -8.19
N LYS A 203 18.76 -16.00 -8.80
CA LYS A 203 19.61 -15.02 -8.13
C LYS A 203 18.76 -13.86 -7.62
N THR A 204 18.84 -13.56 -6.32
CA THR A 204 18.16 -12.38 -5.75
C THR A 204 18.85 -11.09 -6.17
N VAL A 205 18.12 -10.21 -6.85
CA VAL A 205 18.57 -8.87 -7.26
C VAL A 205 18.07 -7.80 -6.28
N LEU A 206 16.88 -7.99 -5.72
CA LEU A 206 16.27 -7.10 -4.71
C LEU A 206 15.47 -7.93 -3.73
N HIS A 207 15.61 -7.61 -2.45
CA HIS A 207 14.68 -8.00 -1.39
C HIS A 207 14.39 -6.77 -0.54
N ILE A 208 13.14 -6.37 -0.44
CA ILE A 208 12.75 -5.19 0.33
C ILE A 208 11.40 -5.38 0.99
N VAL A 209 11.29 -4.87 2.22
CA VAL A 209 10.04 -4.86 2.98
C VAL A 209 9.59 -3.43 3.18
N TYR A 210 8.35 -3.13 2.83
CA TYR A 210 7.75 -1.82 3.00
C TYR A 210 7.32 -1.60 4.45
N PRO A 211 7.50 -0.37 4.97
CA PRO A 211 7.07 -0.02 6.32
C PRO A 211 5.57 -0.27 6.50
N SER A 212 5.19 -0.85 7.62
CA SER A 212 3.80 -1.16 7.92
C SER A 212 3.45 -0.88 9.38
N LEU A 213 2.17 -0.66 9.67
CA LEU A 213 1.64 -0.50 11.01
C LEU A 213 1.73 -1.78 11.86
N GLN A 214 2.14 -2.90 11.28
CA GLN A 214 2.46 -4.13 12.01
C GLN A 214 3.80 -4.04 12.77
N GLU A 215 4.65 -3.07 12.41
CA GLU A 215 5.88 -2.78 13.13
C GLU A 215 5.65 -1.71 14.20
N GLU A 216 5.93 -2.01 15.45
CA GLU A 216 5.67 -1.13 16.61
C GLU A 216 6.21 0.30 16.41
N LYS A 217 7.42 0.45 15.84
CA LYS A 217 8.02 1.77 15.61
C LYS A 217 7.21 2.68 14.68
N TYR A 218 6.58 2.10 13.64
CA TYR A 218 5.74 2.86 12.70
C TYR A 218 4.34 3.08 13.27
N LEU A 219 3.79 2.08 13.96
CA LEU A 219 2.52 2.22 14.65
C LEU A 219 2.60 3.33 15.71
N ARG A 220 3.64 3.32 16.55
CA ARG A 220 3.88 4.36 17.56
C ARG A 220 3.93 5.74 16.93
N ARG A 221 4.71 5.94 15.86
CA ARG A 221 4.79 7.22 15.15
C ARG A 221 3.45 7.66 14.54
N ALA A 222 2.69 6.74 13.97
CA ALA A 222 1.37 7.05 13.42
C ALA A 222 0.39 7.50 14.52
N VAL A 223 0.40 6.82 15.67
CA VAL A 223 -0.41 7.20 16.83
C VAL A 223 0.00 8.58 17.33
N GLN A 224 1.28 8.81 17.56
CA GLN A 224 1.81 10.11 18.02
C GLN A 224 1.38 11.24 17.10
N LYS A 225 1.59 11.09 15.78
CA LYS A 225 1.20 12.08 14.78
C LYS A 225 -0.28 12.44 14.87
N VAL A 226 -1.17 11.44 14.89
CA VAL A 226 -2.63 11.66 14.89
C VAL A 226 -3.10 12.18 16.23
N ALA A 227 -2.65 11.59 17.35
CA ALA A 227 -3.08 11.99 18.69
C ALA A 227 -2.64 13.42 19.03
N LEU A 228 -1.37 13.76 18.76
CA LEU A 228 -0.84 15.10 19.04
C LEU A 228 -1.46 16.17 18.12
N PHE A 229 -1.72 15.84 16.86
CA PHE A 229 -2.44 16.73 15.96
C PHE A 229 -3.84 17.08 16.52
N HIS A 230 -4.62 16.08 16.95
CA HIS A 230 -5.93 16.33 17.53
C HIS A 230 -5.85 17.03 18.88
N ALA A 231 -4.87 16.71 19.72
CA ALA A 231 -4.64 17.43 20.97
C ALA A 231 -4.37 18.92 20.72
N TYR A 232 -3.55 19.22 19.71
CA TYR A 232 -3.29 20.60 19.29
C TYR A 232 -4.55 21.31 18.75
N GLN A 233 -5.36 20.63 17.95
CA GLN A 233 -6.64 21.17 17.47
C GLN A 233 -7.61 21.49 18.63
N ILE A 234 -7.69 20.59 19.61
CA ILE A 234 -8.50 20.81 20.80
C ILE A 234 -8.01 22.02 21.59
N LYS A 235 -6.67 22.14 21.78
CA LYS A 235 -6.04 23.30 22.40
C LYS A 235 -6.39 24.59 21.65
N ALA A 236 -6.20 24.62 20.32
CA ALA A 236 -6.45 25.82 19.52
C ALA A 236 -7.91 26.27 19.59
N ASN A 237 -8.84 25.34 19.48
CA ASN A 237 -10.26 25.63 19.59
C ASN A 237 -10.64 26.15 20.97
N PHE A 238 -10.07 25.58 22.03
CA PHE A 238 -10.30 26.04 23.41
C PHE A 238 -9.83 27.48 23.58
N LEU A 239 -8.63 27.82 23.12
CA LEU A 239 -8.08 29.18 23.22
C LEU A 239 -8.88 30.20 22.41
N GLN A 240 -9.36 29.83 21.20
CA GLN A 240 -10.23 30.69 20.40
C GLN A 240 -11.54 31.01 21.11
N GLN A 241 -12.20 30.01 21.68
CA GLN A 241 -13.44 30.19 22.43
C GLN A 241 -13.21 31.06 23.68
N PHE A 242 -12.03 30.96 24.26
CA PHE A 242 -11.63 31.77 25.41
C PHE A 242 -11.56 33.24 25.03
N ILE A 243 -10.84 33.59 23.96
CA ILE A 243 -10.68 34.97 23.50
C ILE A 243 -12.04 35.61 23.15
N HIS A 244 -12.91 34.90 22.43
CA HIS A 244 -14.23 35.41 22.06
C HIS A 244 -15.14 35.68 23.26
N ARG A 245 -15.06 34.91 24.36
CA ARG A 245 -15.86 35.16 25.58
C ARG A 245 -15.40 36.40 26.31
N GLU A 246 -14.11 36.72 26.31
CA GLU A 246 -13.61 37.96 26.90
C GLU A 246 -14.01 39.20 26.11
N GLU A 247 -14.12 39.11 24.77
CA GLU A 247 -14.59 40.19 23.90
C GLU A 247 -16.09 40.49 24.11
N GLU A 248 -16.92 39.49 24.44
CA GLU A 248 -18.36 39.66 24.65
C GLU A 248 -18.70 40.19 26.07
N GLU A 249 -17.82 40.05 27.06
CA GLU A 249 -18.03 40.50 28.43
C GLU A 249 -17.56 41.94 28.74
N GLU A 250 -16.91 42.66 27.77
CA GLU A 250 -16.60 44.08 27.95
C GLU A 250 -17.86 44.92 27.77
N PRO A 251 -18.33 45.63 28.83
CA PRO A 251 -19.46 46.55 28.70
C PRO A 251 -19.02 47.74 27.81
N HIS A 252 -19.81 48.03 26.78
CA HIS A 252 -19.73 49.25 25.99
C HIS A 252 -19.75 50.49 26.89
N ASN A 253 -18.58 50.91 27.37
CA ASN A 253 -18.42 52.20 28.02
C ASN A 253 -17.69 53.13 27.03
N THR A 254 -18.44 53.98 26.38
CA THR A 254 -17.96 55.08 25.55
C THR A 254 -17.45 56.20 26.45
N ASP A 255 -16.20 56.14 26.90
CA ASP A 255 -15.44 57.31 27.28
C ASP A 255 -13.94 57.04 27.10
N THR A 256 -13.41 57.79 26.19
CA THR A 256 -11.99 57.94 25.87
C THR A 256 -11.22 58.51 27.02
N GLU A 257 -10.22 57.77 27.56
CA GLU A 257 -8.92 58.29 27.94
C GLU A 257 -8.11 57.20 28.68
N HIS A 258 -6.87 57.00 28.24
CA HIS A 258 -5.78 56.23 28.83
C HIS A 258 -6.05 54.73 29.15
N ARG A 259 -5.63 53.83 28.25
CA ARG A 259 -5.47 52.42 28.54
C ARG A 259 -4.29 52.16 29.49
N PRO A 260 -4.51 51.74 30.74
CA PRO A 260 -3.49 51.08 31.52
C PRO A 260 -3.35 49.64 31.02
N CYS A 261 -2.12 49.17 30.95
CA CYS A 261 -1.77 47.77 30.74
C CYS A 261 -2.57 46.91 31.74
N MET A 262 -3.48 46.06 31.27
CA MET A 262 -4.28 45.21 32.16
C MET A 262 -3.42 44.14 32.79
N ASP A 263 -3.26 44.19 34.11
CA ASP A 263 -2.86 43.05 34.92
C ASP A 263 -3.97 41.99 34.86
N LEU A 264 -3.89 41.07 33.93
CA LEU A 264 -4.77 39.91 33.81
C LEU A 264 -4.57 38.97 35.01
N LYS A 265 -5.22 39.23 36.14
CA LYS A 265 -5.37 38.25 37.21
C LYS A 265 -6.41 37.20 36.80
N LEU A 266 -6.00 36.30 35.94
CA LEU A 266 -6.84 35.21 35.38
C LEU A 266 -7.21 34.11 36.35
N THR A 267 -6.69 34.12 37.58
CA THR A 267 -6.82 33.04 38.56
C THR A 267 -8.14 32.95 39.30
N SER A 268 -9.04 33.94 39.16
CA SER A 268 -10.27 34.01 40.01
C SER A 268 -11.58 33.74 39.29
N ARG A 269 -11.61 33.50 38.00
CA ARG A 269 -12.87 33.42 37.23
C ARG A 269 -13.26 32.03 36.66
N TRP A 270 -12.42 31.01 36.82
CA TRP A 270 -12.76 29.67 36.35
C TRP A 270 -13.42 28.83 37.44
N PRO A 271 -14.54 28.15 37.16
CA PRO A 271 -15.00 27.12 38.05
C PRO A 271 -13.95 26.00 38.03
N THR A 272 -13.18 25.86 39.10
CA THR A 272 -12.42 24.65 39.38
C THR A 272 -13.43 23.54 39.55
N LEU A 273 -13.53 22.67 38.56
CA LEU A 273 -14.30 21.43 38.69
C LEU A 273 -13.72 20.61 39.87
N PRO A 274 -14.59 20.04 40.74
CA PRO A 274 -14.14 19.14 41.78
C PRO A 274 -13.29 18.05 41.21
N GLN A 275 -12.26 17.59 41.89
CA GLN A 275 -11.27 16.63 41.42
C GLN A 275 -11.92 15.32 40.91
N THR A 276 -13.07 14.94 41.45
CA THR A 276 -13.89 13.79 41.04
C THR A 276 -14.64 13.99 39.71
N GLU A 277 -14.96 15.22 39.32
CA GLU A 277 -15.63 15.54 38.05
C GLU A 277 -14.60 15.77 36.91
N GLN A 278 -13.37 16.15 37.25
CA GLN A 278 -12.29 16.33 36.28
C GLN A 278 -11.85 15.00 35.62
N ASP A 279 -11.89 13.88 36.37
CA ASP A 279 -11.51 12.56 35.88
C ASP A 279 -12.52 11.95 34.87
N GLU A 280 -13.79 12.38 34.90
CA GLU A 280 -14.84 11.91 33.99
C GLU A 280 -15.10 12.86 32.82
N SER A 281 -14.65 14.11 32.89
CA SER A 281 -14.89 15.11 31.85
C SER A 281 -14.15 14.78 30.56
N MET A 282 -14.85 14.93 29.44
CA MET A 282 -14.24 14.90 28.10
C MET A 282 -13.83 16.30 27.63
N GLU A 283 -14.14 17.36 28.37
CA GLU A 283 -13.83 18.72 27.95
C GLU A 283 -12.48 19.20 28.50
N PRO A 284 -11.70 19.95 27.69
CA PRO A 284 -10.45 20.53 28.13
C PRO A 284 -10.74 21.61 29.20
N PHE A 285 -9.84 21.74 30.18
CA PHE A 285 -9.94 22.74 31.24
C PHE A 285 -8.58 23.37 31.53
N LEU A 286 -8.61 24.62 32.04
CA LEU A 286 -7.42 25.36 32.44
C LEU A 286 -7.29 25.30 33.95
N GLN A 287 -6.12 25.00 34.47
CA GLN A 287 -5.79 25.10 35.88
C GLN A 287 -4.46 25.86 36.01
N GLU A 288 -4.50 27.00 36.69
CA GLU A 288 -3.38 27.95 36.68
C GLU A 288 -2.99 28.30 35.24
N ASP A 289 -1.73 28.15 34.87
CA ASP A 289 -1.21 28.42 33.51
C ASP A 289 -1.11 27.16 32.66
N THR A 290 -1.79 26.08 33.02
CA THR A 290 -1.71 24.79 32.36
C THR A 290 -3.07 24.33 31.84
N LEU A 291 -3.15 24.12 30.52
CA LEU A 291 -4.32 23.53 29.88
C LEU A 291 -4.21 22.01 29.87
N TYR A 292 -5.24 21.37 30.39
CA TYR A 292 -5.41 19.92 30.41
C TYR A 292 -6.30 19.49 29.24
N VAL A 293 -5.74 18.68 28.32
CA VAL A 293 -6.49 18.08 27.21
C VAL A 293 -6.74 16.61 27.53
N PRO A 294 -7.99 16.20 27.87
CA PRO A 294 -8.28 14.83 28.29
C PRO A 294 -7.97 13.80 27.21
N LEU A 295 -7.27 12.73 27.56
CA LEU A 295 -6.97 11.62 26.63
C LEU A 295 -8.22 10.91 26.14
N LYS A 296 -9.30 10.86 26.94
CA LYS A 296 -10.60 10.33 26.51
C LYS A 296 -11.13 11.06 25.27
N LYS A 297 -10.98 12.38 25.19
CA LYS A 297 -11.38 13.18 24.02
C LYS A 297 -10.53 12.86 22.79
N ILE A 298 -9.24 12.69 22.97
CA ILE A 298 -8.32 12.28 21.88
C ILE A 298 -8.64 10.86 21.44
N PHE A 299 -8.86 9.94 22.35
CA PHE A 299 -9.20 8.55 22.07
C PHE A 299 -10.57 8.38 21.38
N SER A 300 -11.50 9.33 21.57
CA SER A 300 -12.80 9.33 20.88
C SER A 300 -12.66 9.54 19.35
N VAL A 301 -11.52 10.05 18.88
CA VAL A 301 -11.22 10.20 17.45
C VAL A 301 -11.14 8.81 16.81
N PRO A 302 -11.96 8.51 15.78
CA PRO A 302 -12.04 7.16 15.21
C PRO A 302 -10.68 6.59 14.79
N LYS A 303 -9.82 7.42 14.16
CA LYS A 303 -8.49 6.99 13.72
C LYS A 303 -7.54 6.69 14.86
N VAL A 304 -7.59 7.44 15.95
CA VAL A 304 -6.79 7.17 17.18
C VAL A 304 -7.22 5.84 17.78
N LYS A 305 -8.55 5.64 17.92
CA LYS A 305 -9.11 4.39 18.44
C LYS A 305 -8.75 3.17 17.61
N GLU A 306 -8.82 3.30 16.28
CA GLU A 306 -8.43 2.26 15.33
C GLU A 306 -6.95 1.85 15.51
N LEU A 307 -6.05 2.84 15.62
CA LEU A 307 -4.61 2.59 15.72
C LEU A 307 -4.19 2.02 17.08
N CYS A 308 -4.77 2.52 18.17
CA CYS A 308 -4.36 2.15 19.54
C CYS A 308 -5.10 0.93 20.08
N GLY A 309 -6.35 0.74 19.70
CA GLY A 309 -7.25 -0.29 20.24
C GLY A 309 -7.78 0.03 21.66
N ASN A 310 -6.96 0.54 22.57
CA ASN A 310 -7.33 0.90 23.94
C ASN A 310 -6.56 2.12 24.46
N MET A 311 -7.00 2.65 25.63
CA MET A 311 -6.43 3.84 26.26
C MET A 311 -5.01 3.63 26.78
N ASP A 312 -4.68 2.44 27.28
CA ASP A 312 -3.36 2.17 27.84
C ASP A 312 -2.29 2.13 26.77
N ASN A 313 -2.62 1.61 25.58
CA ASN A 313 -1.77 1.70 24.41
C ASN A 313 -1.56 3.15 23.97
N LEU A 314 -2.62 3.99 23.96
CA LEU A 314 -2.49 5.41 23.65
C LEU A 314 -1.50 6.08 24.60
N ARG A 315 -1.67 5.91 25.93
CA ARG A 315 -0.73 6.45 26.94
C ARG A 315 0.71 6.02 26.68
N THR A 316 0.92 4.72 26.52
CA THR A 316 2.24 4.15 26.28
C THR A 316 2.90 4.70 25.03
N MET A 317 2.13 4.85 23.94
CA MET A 317 2.66 5.29 22.65
C MET A 317 3.00 6.78 22.61
N ILE A 318 2.27 7.64 23.34
CA ILE A 318 2.55 9.09 23.36
C ILE A 318 3.53 9.50 24.47
N THR A 319 3.82 8.63 25.44
CA THR A 319 4.80 8.89 26.49
C THR A 319 6.17 9.22 25.89
N GLY A 320 6.76 10.34 26.34
CA GLY A 320 8.04 10.88 25.85
C GLY A 320 7.89 11.91 24.74
N GLU A 321 6.75 12.00 24.06
CA GLU A 321 6.44 13.02 23.04
C GLU A 321 5.49 14.10 23.57
N ALA A 322 4.69 13.77 24.58
CA ALA A 322 3.79 14.70 25.25
C ALA A 322 4.00 14.66 26.77
N THR A 323 3.83 15.81 27.41
CA THR A 323 3.76 15.90 28.87
C THR A 323 2.39 15.45 29.31
N LEU A 324 2.35 14.39 30.13
CA LEU A 324 1.11 13.86 30.67
C LEU A 324 0.88 14.36 32.12
N SER A 325 -0.40 14.44 32.52
CA SER A 325 -0.80 14.62 33.92
C SER A 325 -0.29 13.48 34.81
N ASN A 326 -0.20 13.69 36.12
CA ASN A 326 0.32 12.70 37.08
C ASN A 326 -0.45 11.38 37.04
N ASP A 327 -1.74 11.42 36.75
CA ASP A 327 -2.61 10.24 36.58
C ASP A 327 -2.57 9.66 35.16
N GLY A 328 -1.88 10.32 34.24
CA GLY A 328 -1.78 9.91 32.84
C GLY A 328 -3.06 10.06 32.02
N ASN A 329 -4.03 10.87 32.45
CA ASN A 329 -5.34 11.01 31.82
C ASN A 329 -5.48 12.24 30.93
N ALA A 330 -4.51 13.15 30.93
CA ALA A 330 -4.52 14.35 30.09
C ALA A 330 -3.14 14.69 29.53
N ILE A 331 -3.11 15.34 28.36
CA ILE A 331 -1.91 16.02 27.82
C ILE A 331 -1.90 17.44 28.40
N LEU A 332 -0.76 17.89 28.90
CA LEU A 332 -0.54 19.18 29.49
C LEU A 332 0.09 20.15 28.48
N TYR A 333 -0.48 21.35 28.41
CA TYR A 333 0.07 22.47 27.65
C TYR A 333 0.24 23.67 28.57
N HIS A 334 1.46 24.13 28.75
CA HIS A 334 1.71 25.40 29.42
C HIS A 334 1.26 26.55 28.50
N ILE A 335 0.44 27.47 29.02
CA ILE A 335 -0.08 28.61 28.30
C ILE A 335 0.58 29.86 28.87
N ASP A 336 1.43 30.47 28.06
CA ASP A 336 2.11 31.72 28.39
C ASP A 336 1.13 32.87 28.08
N LEU A 337 0.38 33.31 29.10
CA LEU A 337 -0.67 34.32 28.96
C LEU A 337 -0.09 35.75 28.87
N GLU A 338 1.17 35.95 29.22
CA GLU A 338 1.83 37.26 29.17
C GLU A 338 2.24 37.68 27.74
N ASN A 339 2.40 36.78 26.80
CA ASN A 339 2.85 37.05 25.44
C ASN A 339 1.75 36.95 24.36
N SER A 340 0.48 36.93 24.77
CA SER A 340 -0.64 36.74 23.81
C SER A 340 -1.38 38.05 23.49
N CYS A 341 -0.75 39.21 23.67
CA CYS A 341 -1.24 40.55 23.26
C CYS A 341 -0.61 41.02 21.98
#